data_9f8caa8bab9fc56aa2104696762a4c97
#
_entry.id   9f8caa8bab9fc56aa2104696762a4c97
#
_cell.length_a   1.000
_cell.length_b   1.000
_cell.length_c   1.000
_cell.angle_alpha   90.00
_cell.angle_beta   90.00
_cell.angle_gamma   90.00
#
_symmetry.space_group_name_H-M   'P 1'
#
loop_
_entity.id
_entity.type
_entity.pdbx_description
1 polymer ?
#
loop_
_entity_poly.entity_id
_entity_poly.type
_entity_poly.pdbx_seq_one_letter_code
_entity_poly.pdbx_strand_id
1 'polypeptide(L)'
;MLNKEFLEFNNSIKLENESTVLREKRDLLKKDFQSKFPKKCESNDIEIKPSDIDFVSQGSFKLNTTIKSQNKEVDLDLGVIFPLDILEYEDSRKIKVLGKEALEITGVRLPVIKEPCITVSYVKGGEETIHLDFPMYAEYDGELYLARGKENGVYGRIFKLFIEFSSCHNKPFHDFS
;
A
#
# COMPACT_ATOMS: atom_id res chain seq x y z
N MET A 1 -8.63 15.92 38.14
CA MET A 1 -9.60 16.20 37.06
C MET A 1 -8.99 15.93 35.68
N LEU A 2 -7.92 16.60 35.27
CA LEU A 2 -7.26 16.42 33.97
C LEU A 2 -6.97 14.96 33.59
N ASN A 3 -6.60 14.12 34.56
CA ASN A 3 -6.23 12.72 34.29
C ASN A 3 -7.44 11.85 33.88
N LYS A 4 -8.65 12.14 34.41
CA LYS A 4 -9.87 11.40 34.06
C LYS A 4 -10.36 11.78 32.67
N GLU A 5 -10.41 13.07 32.40
CA GLU A 5 -10.81 13.61 31.09
C GLU A 5 -9.87 13.16 29.96
N PHE A 6 -8.55 13.12 30.25
CA PHE A 6 -7.56 12.60 29.30
C PHE A 6 -7.72 11.09 29.03
N LEU A 7 -8.00 10.31 30.09
CA LEU A 7 -8.25 8.87 29.93
C LEU A 7 -9.54 8.59 29.14
N GLU A 8 -10.60 9.35 29.42
CA GLU A 8 -11.86 9.25 28.67
C GLU A 8 -11.65 9.62 27.18
N PHE A 9 -10.94 10.72 26.90
CA PHE A 9 -10.57 11.11 25.56
C PHE A 9 -9.73 10.03 24.86
N ASN A 10 -8.66 9.57 25.50
CA ASN A 10 -7.79 8.53 24.95
C ASN A 10 -8.57 7.24 24.62
N ASN A 11 -9.47 6.83 25.50
CA ASN A 11 -10.32 5.66 25.26
C ASN A 11 -11.31 5.88 24.10
N SER A 12 -11.80 7.11 23.92
CA SER A 12 -12.75 7.43 22.84
C SER A 12 -12.12 7.38 21.43
N ILE A 13 -10.82 7.66 21.34
CA ILE A 13 -10.08 7.69 20.06
C ILE A 13 -9.30 6.40 19.78
N LYS A 14 -9.17 5.51 20.76
CA LYS A 14 -8.39 4.27 20.64
C LYS A 14 -9.11 3.26 19.74
N LEU A 15 -8.33 2.64 18.85
CA LEU A 15 -8.80 1.49 18.06
C LEU A 15 -8.85 0.25 18.96
N GLU A 16 -10.01 -0.41 18.98
CA GLU A 16 -10.20 -1.69 19.68
C GLU A 16 -10.34 -2.83 18.65
N ASN A 17 -11.58 -3.27 18.40
CA ASN A 17 -11.89 -4.36 17.47
C ASN A 17 -11.59 -4.01 16.02
N GLU A 18 -11.61 -2.72 15.65
CA GLU A 18 -11.29 -2.24 14.31
C GLU A 18 -9.88 -2.64 13.86
N SER A 19 -8.93 -2.74 14.78
CA SER A 19 -7.56 -3.16 14.47
C SER A 19 -7.49 -4.58 13.89
N THR A 20 -8.34 -5.49 14.35
CA THR A 20 -8.43 -6.87 13.83
C THR A 20 -9.00 -6.88 12.43
N VAL A 21 -10.11 -6.17 12.20
CA VAL A 21 -10.73 -6.05 10.88
C VAL A 21 -9.77 -5.44 9.86
N LEU A 22 -9.02 -4.41 10.25
CA LEU A 22 -8.01 -3.78 9.39
C LEU A 22 -6.90 -4.76 8.99
N ARG A 23 -6.40 -5.56 9.94
CA ARG A 23 -5.39 -6.59 9.67
C ARG A 23 -5.91 -7.65 8.71
N GLU A 24 -7.12 -8.15 8.90
CA GLU A 24 -7.76 -9.11 8.00
C GLU A 24 -7.89 -8.54 6.58
N LYS A 25 -8.37 -7.29 6.45
CA LYS A 25 -8.48 -6.61 5.15
C LYS A 25 -7.13 -6.41 4.48
N ARG A 26 -6.11 -6.01 5.23
CA ARG A 26 -4.74 -5.89 4.75
C ARG A 26 -4.20 -7.23 4.24
N ASP A 27 -4.37 -8.29 5.02
CA ASP A 27 -3.81 -9.60 4.68
C ASP A 27 -4.52 -10.22 3.46
N LEU A 28 -5.82 -9.99 3.34
CA LEU A 28 -6.57 -10.36 2.14
C LEU A 28 -6.10 -9.58 0.91
N LEU A 29 -5.86 -8.27 1.06
CA LEU A 29 -5.37 -7.42 -0.03
C LEU A 29 -3.98 -7.84 -0.49
N LYS A 30 -3.06 -8.16 0.44
CA LYS A 30 -1.73 -8.71 0.13
C LYS A 30 -1.85 -9.98 -0.70
N LYS A 31 -2.65 -10.94 -0.25
CA LYS A 31 -2.85 -12.23 -0.92
C LYS A 31 -3.41 -12.06 -2.34
N ASP A 32 -4.41 -11.21 -2.49
CA ASP A 32 -5.01 -10.94 -3.79
C ASP A 32 -4.03 -10.25 -4.74
N PHE A 33 -3.30 -9.24 -4.25
CA PHE A 33 -2.29 -8.54 -5.04
C PHE A 33 -1.18 -9.48 -5.49
N GLN A 34 -0.60 -10.24 -4.57
CA GLN A 34 0.46 -11.20 -4.85
C GLN A 34 0.06 -12.27 -5.87
N SER A 35 -1.24 -12.64 -5.89
CA SER A 35 -1.77 -13.62 -6.84
C SER A 35 -2.11 -13.05 -8.22
N LYS A 36 -2.59 -11.79 -8.27
CA LYS A 36 -3.15 -11.20 -9.49
C LYS A 36 -2.19 -10.26 -10.22
N PHE A 37 -1.41 -9.48 -9.48
CA PHE A 37 -0.53 -8.47 -10.05
C PHE A 37 0.54 -9.06 -10.99
N PRO A 38 1.24 -10.16 -10.66
CA PRO A 38 2.19 -10.77 -11.58
C PRO A 38 1.56 -11.19 -12.91
N LYS A 39 0.33 -11.73 -12.89
CA LYS A 39 -0.38 -12.13 -14.10
C LYS A 39 -0.74 -10.94 -14.98
N LYS A 40 -1.07 -9.79 -14.36
CA LYS A 40 -1.30 -8.54 -15.09
C LYS A 40 -0.01 -8.00 -15.69
N CYS A 41 1.09 -8.10 -14.96
CA CYS A 41 2.41 -7.74 -15.44
C CYS A 41 2.84 -8.60 -16.63
N GLU A 42 2.74 -9.92 -16.52
CA GLU A 42 3.05 -10.88 -17.59
C GLU A 42 2.28 -10.57 -18.90
N SER A 43 0.99 -10.21 -18.79
CA SER A 43 0.16 -9.82 -19.95
C SER A 43 0.60 -8.48 -20.60
N ASN A 44 1.57 -7.78 -20.01
CA ASN A 44 2.13 -6.52 -20.48
C ASN A 44 3.66 -6.58 -20.62
N ASP A 45 4.21 -7.79 -20.82
CA ASP A 45 5.63 -8.06 -21.03
C ASP A 45 6.53 -7.61 -19.82
N ILE A 46 5.97 -7.60 -18.62
CA ILE A 46 6.69 -7.30 -17.37
C ILE A 46 6.82 -8.57 -16.56
N GLU A 47 8.05 -9.03 -16.32
CA GLU A 47 8.30 -10.22 -15.52
C GLU A 47 8.45 -9.88 -14.04
N ILE A 48 7.44 -10.22 -13.23
CA ILE A 48 7.45 -10.13 -11.75
C ILE A 48 6.86 -11.42 -11.20
N LYS A 49 7.59 -12.10 -10.31
CA LYS A 49 7.11 -13.32 -9.66
C LYS A 49 6.39 -13.00 -8.35
N PRO A 50 5.42 -13.81 -7.92
CA PRO A 50 4.76 -13.62 -6.62
C PRO A 50 5.75 -13.60 -5.43
N SER A 51 6.88 -14.34 -5.53
CA SER A 51 7.94 -14.38 -4.51
C SER A 51 8.73 -13.08 -4.39
N ASP A 52 8.73 -12.27 -5.44
CA ASP A 52 9.56 -11.06 -5.55
C ASP A 52 8.80 -9.82 -5.03
N ILE A 53 7.56 -10.03 -4.55
CA ILE A 53 6.72 -8.96 -4.03
C ILE A 53 6.80 -8.94 -2.52
N ASP A 54 7.36 -7.87 -1.98
CA ASP A 54 7.41 -7.59 -0.55
C ASP A 54 6.37 -6.55 -0.14
N PHE A 55 5.92 -6.63 1.12
CA PHE A 55 4.95 -5.71 1.70
C PHE A 55 5.49 -5.08 2.98
N VAL A 56 5.35 -3.78 3.09
CA VAL A 56 5.80 -3.03 4.25
C VAL A 56 4.65 -2.21 4.83
N SER A 57 4.32 -2.45 6.11
CA SER A 57 3.38 -1.58 6.82
C SER A 57 4.05 -0.25 7.09
N GLN A 58 3.34 0.84 6.83
CA GLN A 58 3.81 2.21 6.98
C GLN A 58 2.84 3.01 7.85
N GLY A 59 3.12 4.31 8.03
CA GLY A 59 2.24 5.26 8.68
C GLY A 59 1.93 4.96 10.14
N SER A 60 0.81 5.51 10.61
CA SER A 60 0.38 5.46 12.00
C SER A 60 0.07 4.05 12.50
N PHE A 61 -0.40 3.18 11.61
CA PHE A 61 -0.71 1.80 11.96
C PHE A 61 0.55 0.99 12.33
N LYS A 62 1.67 1.20 11.61
CA LYS A 62 2.97 0.59 11.95
C LYS A 62 3.47 1.08 13.32
N LEU A 63 3.27 2.36 13.60
CA LEU A 63 3.74 3.00 14.83
C LEU A 63 2.80 2.79 16.04
N ASN A 64 1.67 2.09 15.85
CA ASN A 64 0.60 1.95 16.84
C ASN A 64 0.05 3.31 17.36
N THR A 65 0.06 4.32 16.49
CA THR A 65 -0.45 5.66 16.77
C THR A 65 -1.75 5.96 16.02
N THR A 66 -2.33 4.97 15.37
CA THR A 66 -3.61 5.12 14.66
C THR A 66 -4.73 5.39 15.66
N ILE A 67 -5.51 6.43 15.38
CA ILE A 67 -6.69 6.82 16.17
C ILE A 67 -7.94 6.76 15.30
N LYS A 68 -9.11 6.64 15.93
CA LYS A 68 -10.39 6.79 15.24
C LYS A 68 -10.55 8.23 14.79
N SER A 69 -10.83 8.45 13.48
CA SER A 69 -11.26 9.75 13.01
C SER A 69 -12.67 10.06 13.51
N GLN A 70 -13.08 11.34 13.47
CA GLN A 70 -14.45 11.72 13.81
C GLN A 70 -15.50 11.02 12.95
N ASN A 71 -15.15 10.69 11.71
CA ASN A 71 -16.01 9.99 10.74
C ASN A 71 -15.89 8.46 10.85
N LYS A 72 -15.16 7.93 11.84
CA LYS A 72 -14.86 6.50 12.01
C LYS A 72 -14.07 5.88 10.85
N GLU A 73 -13.53 6.68 9.96
CA GLU A 73 -12.62 6.24 8.92
C GLU A 73 -11.25 5.96 9.53
N VAL A 74 -10.65 4.87 9.13
CA VAL A 74 -9.31 4.51 9.56
C VAL A 74 -8.46 4.28 8.32
N ASP A 75 -7.35 5.01 8.25
CA ASP A 75 -6.38 4.88 7.17
C ASP A 75 -5.32 3.84 7.55
N LEU A 76 -5.02 2.97 6.59
CA LEU A 76 -3.95 2.00 6.71
C LEU A 76 -3.01 2.14 5.51
N ASP A 77 -1.74 2.38 5.79
CA ASP A 77 -0.70 2.48 4.76
C ASP A 77 0.01 1.13 4.59
N LEU A 78 -0.05 0.57 3.39
CA LEU A 78 0.59 -0.68 3.03
C LEU A 78 1.42 -0.52 1.76
N GLY A 79 2.72 -0.29 1.91
CA GLY A 79 3.64 -0.25 0.77
C GLY A 79 3.85 -1.62 0.15
N VAL A 80 3.95 -1.67 -1.18
CA VAL A 80 4.38 -2.83 -1.92
C VAL A 80 5.69 -2.54 -2.64
N ILE A 81 6.64 -3.48 -2.57
CA ILE A 81 7.96 -3.40 -3.18
C ILE A 81 8.08 -4.56 -4.16
N PHE A 82 8.58 -4.30 -5.36
CA PHE A 82 8.82 -5.32 -6.39
C PHE A 82 9.98 -4.87 -7.29
N PRO A 83 10.76 -5.80 -7.87
CA PRO A 83 11.82 -5.48 -8.81
C PRO A 83 11.22 -4.94 -10.12
N LEU A 84 11.76 -3.84 -10.63
CA LEU A 84 11.35 -3.27 -11.92
C LEU A 84 12.49 -2.42 -12.49
N ASP A 85 12.84 -2.65 -13.75
CA ASP A 85 13.77 -1.77 -14.46
C ASP A 85 13.08 -0.44 -14.79
N ILE A 86 13.40 0.59 -14.02
CA ILE A 86 12.80 1.92 -14.16
C ILE A 86 13.28 2.68 -15.40
N LEU A 87 14.35 2.22 -16.03
CA LEU A 87 14.85 2.81 -17.29
C LEU A 87 14.07 2.29 -18.48
N GLU A 88 13.59 1.05 -18.40
CA GLU A 88 12.71 0.46 -19.41
C GLU A 88 11.26 0.94 -19.26
N TYR A 89 10.81 1.14 -18.00
CA TYR A 89 9.43 1.52 -17.67
C TYR A 89 9.35 2.96 -17.13
N GLU A 90 9.62 3.93 -17.98
CA GLU A 90 9.67 5.35 -17.61
C GLU A 90 8.33 5.90 -17.07
N ASP A 91 7.19 5.39 -17.57
CA ASP A 91 5.87 5.83 -17.11
C ASP A 91 5.33 4.98 -15.97
N SER A 92 5.57 5.42 -14.74
CA SER A 92 5.13 4.76 -13.51
C SER A 92 3.61 4.61 -13.37
N ARG A 93 2.79 5.30 -14.19
CA ARG A 93 1.33 5.13 -14.18
C ARG A 93 0.92 3.77 -14.73
N LYS A 94 1.67 3.23 -15.70
CA LYS A 94 1.38 1.90 -16.27
C LYS A 94 1.36 0.85 -15.16
N ILE A 95 2.39 0.83 -14.33
CA ILE A 95 2.48 -0.14 -13.24
C ILE A 95 1.38 0.08 -12.19
N LYS A 96 0.98 1.34 -11.93
CA LYS A 96 -0.14 1.66 -11.03
C LYS A 96 -1.49 1.22 -11.60
N VAL A 97 -1.69 1.32 -12.93
CA VAL A 97 -2.92 0.81 -13.58
C VAL A 97 -3.00 -0.70 -13.41
N LEU A 98 -1.92 -1.44 -13.64
CA LEU A 98 -1.89 -2.89 -13.41
C LEU A 98 -2.13 -3.24 -11.95
N GLY A 99 -1.58 -2.47 -11.01
CA GLY A 99 -1.83 -2.60 -9.58
C GLY A 99 -3.29 -2.34 -9.22
N LYS A 100 -3.91 -1.29 -9.77
CA LYS A 100 -5.34 -0.99 -9.60
C LYS A 100 -6.20 -2.17 -10.06
N GLU A 101 -5.96 -2.66 -11.27
CA GLU A 101 -6.71 -3.80 -11.82
C GLU A 101 -6.56 -5.09 -11.00
N ALA A 102 -5.38 -5.31 -10.40
CA ALA A 102 -5.15 -6.45 -9.52
C ALA A 102 -5.92 -6.35 -8.20
N LEU A 103 -6.17 -5.14 -7.73
CA LEU A 103 -6.84 -4.85 -6.46
C LEU A 103 -8.36 -4.75 -6.59
N GLU A 104 -8.87 -4.52 -7.80
CA GLU A 104 -10.29 -4.29 -8.04
C GLU A 104 -11.13 -5.55 -7.80
N ILE A 105 -12.23 -5.40 -7.06
CA ILE A 105 -13.31 -6.38 -6.95
C ILE A 105 -14.63 -5.60 -6.99
N THR A 106 -15.36 -5.76 -8.07
CA THR A 106 -16.62 -5.05 -8.31
C THR A 106 -17.60 -5.22 -7.13
N GLY A 107 -18.11 -4.12 -6.62
CA GLY A 107 -19.06 -4.09 -5.50
C GLY A 107 -18.44 -4.35 -4.11
N VAL A 108 -17.13 -4.60 -4.01
CA VAL A 108 -16.44 -4.87 -2.74
C VAL A 108 -15.27 -3.93 -2.51
N ARG A 109 -14.45 -3.72 -3.52
CA ARG A 109 -13.26 -2.84 -3.46
C ARG A 109 -13.22 -1.94 -4.68
N LEU A 110 -13.04 -0.65 -4.44
CA LEU A 110 -12.94 0.39 -5.45
C LEU A 110 -11.57 1.06 -5.35
N PRO A 111 -10.56 0.58 -6.10
CA PRO A 111 -9.26 1.22 -6.12
C PRO A 111 -9.26 2.47 -6.99
N VAL A 112 -8.66 3.55 -6.49
CA VAL A 112 -8.48 4.83 -7.19
C VAL A 112 -7.01 5.21 -7.20
N ILE A 113 -6.48 5.55 -8.37
CA ILE A 113 -5.10 6.03 -8.50
C ILE A 113 -5.00 7.48 -8.06
N LYS A 114 -4.37 7.71 -6.89
CA LYS A 114 -3.92 9.03 -6.43
C LYS A 114 -2.46 9.25 -6.84
N GLU A 115 -1.94 10.47 -6.68
CA GLU A 115 -0.56 10.75 -7.09
C GLU A 115 0.47 9.85 -6.39
N PRO A 116 0.49 9.72 -5.05
CA PRO A 116 1.51 8.93 -4.35
C PRO A 116 1.18 7.44 -4.23
N CYS A 117 -0.09 7.03 -4.41
CA CYS A 117 -0.53 5.68 -4.08
C CYS A 117 -1.75 5.24 -4.90
N ILE A 118 -2.17 4.00 -4.70
CA ILE A 118 -3.52 3.55 -5.03
C ILE A 118 -4.30 3.52 -3.70
N THR A 119 -5.39 4.27 -3.60
CA THR A 119 -6.30 4.18 -2.45
C THR A 119 -7.36 3.13 -2.73
N VAL A 120 -7.49 2.17 -1.85
CA VAL A 120 -8.48 1.09 -1.95
C VAL A 120 -9.56 1.30 -0.91
N SER A 121 -10.78 1.62 -1.36
CA SER A 121 -11.95 1.72 -0.50
C SER A 121 -12.69 0.40 -0.46
N TYR A 122 -13.03 -0.07 0.74
CA TYR A 122 -13.95 -1.18 0.93
C TYR A 122 -15.38 -0.66 1.06
N VAL A 123 -16.29 -1.24 0.26
CA VAL A 123 -17.70 -0.85 0.23
C VAL A 123 -18.55 -1.88 0.95
N LYS A 124 -19.43 -1.44 1.84
CA LYS A 124 -20.43 -2.26 2.51
C LYS A 124 -21.78 -1.54 2.50
N GLY A 125 -22.79 -2.13 1.86
CA GLY A 125 -24.10 -1.53 1.77
C GLY A 125 -24.18 -0.22 0.98
N GLY A 126 -23.20 0.04 0.10
CA GLY A 126 -23.09 1.28 -0.67
C GLY A 126 -22.27 2.39 -0.01
N GLU A 127 -21.81 2.17 1.23
CA GLU A 127 -20.96 3.12 1.97
C GLU A 127 -19.50 2.65 2.01
N GLU A 128 -18.55 3.57 1.85
CA GLU A 128 -17.14 3.32 2.05
C GLU A 128 -16.85 3.24 3.55
N THR A 129 -16.17 2.17 3.97
CA THR A 129 -15.98 1.88 5.39
C THR A 129 -14.53 1.87 5.85
N ILE A 130 -13.60 1.56 4.96
CA ILE A 130 -12.18 1.43 5.27
C ILE A 130 -11.39 1.90 4.05
N HIS A 131 -10.36 2.72 4.27
CA HIS A 131 -9.42 3.16 3.25
C HIS A 131 -8.05 2.53 3.50
N LEU A 132 -7.47 1.96 2.45
CA LEU A 132 -6.08 1.52 2.45
C LEU A 132 -5.32 2.28 1.38
N ASP A 133 -4.28 2.98 1.79
CA ASP A 133 -3.33 3.59 0.88
C ASP A 133 -2.22 2.60 0.55
N PHE A 134 -2.02 2.38 -0.76
CA PHE A 134 -1.17 1.35 -1.32
C PHE A 134 -0.10 1.99 -2.22
N PRO A 135 0.95 2.59 -1.64
CA PRO A 135 2.07 3.09 -2.42
C PRO A 135 2.86 1.93 -3.04
N MET A 136 3.25 2.09 -4.30
CA MET A 136 3.98 1.10 -5.08
C MET A 136 5.42 1.55 -5.27
N TYR A 137 6.37 0.70 -4.91
CA TYR A 137 7.81 0.97 -5.01
C TYR A 137 8.46 -0.03 -5.97
N ALA A 138 9.14 0.50 -6.97
CA ALA A 138 10.07 -0.26 -7.79
C ALA A 138 11.42 -0.35 -7.07
N GLU A 139 11.97 -1.54 -6.94
CA GLU A 139 13.35 -1.77 -6.52
C GLU A 139 14.23 -1.90 -7.76
N TYR A 140 15.20 -1.00 -7.88
CA TYR A 140 16.14 -0.96 -8.98
C TYR A 140 17.51 -0.50 -8.49
N ASP A 141 18.56 -1.26 -8.81
CA ASP A 141 19.95 -1.01 -8.38
C ASP A 141 20.08 -0.78 -6.85
N GLY A 142 19.36 -1.58 -6.06
CA GLY A 142 19.37 -1.52 -4.60
C GLY A 142 18.68 -0.29 -3.99
N GLU A 143 17.98 0.49 -4.79
CA GLU A 143 17.26 1.68 -4.37
C GLU A 143 15.75 1.56 -4.59
N LEU A 144 14.96 2.25 -3.79
CA LEU A 144 13.51 2.25 -3.91
C LEU A 144 13.00 3.52 -4.60
N TYR A 145 12.14 3.34 -5.58
CA TYR A 145 11.54 4.38 -6.40
C TYR A 145 10.02 4.33 -6.30
N LEU A 146 9.42 5.38 -5.75
CA LEU A 146 7.97 5.48 -5.62
C LEU A 146 7.32 5.75 -6.99
N ALA A 147 6.38 4.91 -7.38
CA ALA A 147 5.56 5.14 -8.56
C ALA A 147 4.56 6.27 -8.30
N ARG A 148 4.73 7.41 -8.97
CA ARG A 148 3.88 8.61 -8.83
C ARG A 148 3.08 8.89 -10.11
N GLY A 149 2.06 9.70 -9.98
CA GLY A 149 1.22 10.16 -11.07
C GLY A 149 -0.25 9.74 -10.91
N LYS A 150 -1.15 10.60 -11.36
CA LYS A 150 -2.59 10.34 -11.42
C LYS A 150 -2.94 9.60 -12.70
N GLU A 151 -4.04 8.86 -12.72
CA GLU A 151 -4.49 8.06 -13.86
C GLU A 151 -4.61 8.89 -15.15
N ASN A 152 -5.16 10.11 -15.05
CA ASN A 152 -5.36 11.03 -16.19
C ASN A 152 -4.32 12.16 -16.25
N GLY A 153 -3.20 12.03 -15.54
CA GLY A 153 -2.15 13.05 -15.52
C GLY A 153 -1.22 12.99 -16.73
N VAL A 154 -0.51 14.09 -16.98
CA VAL A 154 0.56 14.15 -17.99
C VAL A 154 1.80 13.49 -17.38
N TYR A 155 2.19 12.33 -17.86
CA TYR A 155 3.35 11.51 -17.45
C TYR A 155 3.51 11.29 -15.93
N GLY A 156 3.46 10.04 -15.51
CA GLY A 156 3.93 9.60 -14.19
C GLY A 156 5.47 9.62 -14.20
N ARG A 157 6.05 10.09 -13.10
CA ARG A 157 7.50 10.02 -12.87
C ARG A 157 7.78 9.09 -11.71
N ILE A 158 8.83 8.28 -11.84
CA ILE A 158 9.39 7.54 -10.72
C ILE A 158 10.36 8.48 -10.00
N PHE A 159 10.15 8.74 -8.70
CA PHE A 159 11.05 9.55 -7.90
C PHE A 159 11.82 8.67 -6.93
N LYS A 160 13.12 8.88 -6.84
CA LYS A 160 13.95 8.23 -5.83
C LYS A 160 13.48 8.67 -4.44
N LEU A 161 13.09 7.73 -3.62
CA LEU A 161 12.71 7.97 -2.24
C LEU A 161 13.82 7.43 -1.34
N PHE A 162 14.51 8.32 -0.62
CA PHE A 162 15.37 7.89 0.49
C PHE A 162 14.47 7.52 1.66
N ILE A 163 14.14 6.24 1.77
CA ILE A 163 13.52 5.71 2.97
C ILE A 163 14.66 5.10 3.78
N GLU A 164 15.12 5.79 4.81
CA GLU A 164 15.86 5.13 5.89
C GLU A 164 14.87 4.17 6.56
N PHE A 165 14.81 2.95 6.06
CA PHE A 165 14.26 1.86 6.85
C PHE A 165 15.25 1.59 7.96
N SER A 166 14.96 2.05 9.18
CA SER A 166 15.64 1.54 10.36
C SER A 166 15.54 0.01 10.30
N SER A 167 16.69 -0.59 10.06
CA SER A 167 16.92 -2.00 9.80
C SER A 167 16.37 -2.86 10.95
N CYS A 168 15.23 -3.48 10.72
CA CYS A 168 14.74 -4.60 11.52
C CYS A 168 14.50 -5.83 10.66
N HIS A 169 15.35 -6.08 9.68
CA HIS A 169 15.46 -7.42 9.07
C HIS A 169 16.86 -7.59 8.52
N ASN A 170 17.73 -8.19 9.33
CA ASN A 170 18.93 -8.86 8.85
C ASN A 170 18.52 -10.06 8.00
N LYS A 171 18.33 -9.87 6.70
CA LYS A 171 18.48 -10.98 5.74
C LYS A 171 19.88 -10.85 5.15
N PRO A 172 20.72 -11.89 5.20
CA PRO A 172 21.99 -11.87 4.49
C PRO A 172 21.71 -11.80 3.00
N PHE A 173 22.34 -10.84 2.33
CA PHE A 173 22.44 -10.81 0.88
C PHE A 173 23.01 -12.15 0.42
N HIS A 174 22.30 -12.86 -0.41
CA HIS A 174 22.89 -13.98 -1.15
C HIS A 174 23.75 -13.38 -2.26
N ASP A 175 25.06 -13.62 -2.15
CA ASP A 175 26.02 -13.36 -3.20
C ASP A 175 25.55 -14.00 -4.51
N PHE A 176 25.34 -13.19 -5.50
CA PHE A 176 25.29 -13.64 -6.88
C PHE A 176 26.73 -13.65 -7.42
N SER A 177 27.32 -14.82 -7.42
CA SER A 177 28.51 -15.19 -8.22
C SER A 177 28.05 -15.84 -9.51
#